data_9f83437772a50bd83f580271d57f1ec3
#
_entry.id   9f83437772a50bd83f580271d57f1ec3
#
_cell.length_a   1.000
_cell.length_b   1.000
_cell.length_c   1.000
_cell.angle_alpha   90.00
_cell.angle_beta   90.00
_cell.angle_gamma   90.00
#
_symmetry.space_group_name_H-M   'P 1'
#
loop_
_entity.id
_entity.type
_entity.pdbx_description
1 polymer ?
#
loop_
_entity_poly.entity_id
_entity_poly.type
_entity_poly.pdbx_seq_one_letter_code
_entity_poly.pdbx_strand_id
1 'polypeptide(L)'
;STKLFHGGLRYLEYFEIGLVRHSLIERETLLKMMPHISWPMRFVIPYHEDMRFESETPTSRLLSIVMPWMRGRRPDWLIRLGLFLYDSLGGRKILPPTQQLDLRKDVAGAVLKPRYTKAFEYSDCWVEDARVVALNARDAEERGATVLTRTEVVKANAVSGAWRVTLQDSETGDIREVQARMVVNAAGPWVAEVLHNTLKQNSNR
;
A
#
# COMPACT_ATOMS: atom_id res chain seq x y z
N SER A 1 -5.04 -9.12 -0.34
CA SER A 1 -3.84 -8.50 -0.92
C SER A 1 -4.06 -8.16 -2.39
N THR A 2 -3.61 -6.99 -2.81
CA THR A 2 -3.61 -6.59 -4.22
C THR A 2 -2.42 -7.18 -5.00
N LYS A 3 -1.45 -7.78 -4.30
CA LYS A 3 -0.20 -8.30 -4.87
C LYS A 3 0.57 -7.24 -5.68
N LEU A 4 0.65 -6.04 -5.15
CA LEU A 4 1.29 -4.90 -5.82
C LEU A 4 2.28 -4.20 -4.89
N PHE A 5 3.43 -3.81 -5.47
CA PHE A 5 4.21 -2.69 -4.98
C PHE A 5 3.72 -1.44 -5.72
N HIS A 6 3.10 -0.51 -5.02
CA HIS A 6 2.48 0.67 -5.62
C HIS A 6 2.71 1.92 -4.79
N GLY A 7 2.67 3.07 -5.44
CA GLY A 7 2.84 4.36 -4.78
C GLY A 7 1.58 4.91 -4.13
N GLY A 8 0.43 4.24 -4.29
CA GLY A 8 -0.82 4.71 -3.70
C GLY A 8 -1.38 5.97 -4.37
N LEU A 9 -1.60 5.94 -5.67
CA LEU A 9 -2.10 7.07 -6.48
C LEU A 9 -3.27 7.82 -5.83
N ARG A 10 -4.19 7.10 -5.17
CA ARG A 10 -5.37 7.68 -4.52
C ARG A 10 -5.01 8.63 -3.37
N TYR A 11 -3.87 8.43 -2.69
CA TYR A 11 -3.44 9.31 -1.60
C TYR A 11 -3.08 10.72 -2.05
N LEU A 12 -2.82 10.95 -3.34
CA LEU A 12 -2.66 12.30 -3.89
C LEU A 12 -3.91 13.15 -3.74
N GLU A 13 -5.10 12.53 -3.73
CA GLU A 13 -6.37 13.24 -3.51
C GLU A 13 -6.51 13.76 -2.07
N TYR A 14 -5.72 13.22 -1.14
CA TYR A 14 -5.65 13.61 0.27
C TYR A 14 -4.42 14.47 0.58
N PHE A 15 -3.66 14.88 -0.45
CA PHE A 15 -2.41 15.64 -0.34
C PHE A 15 -1.30 14.94 0.46
N GLU A 16 -1.35 13.61 0.57
CA GLU A 16 -0.32 12.78 1.22
C GLU A 16 0.92 12.60 0.31
N ILE A 17 1.46 13.73 -0.16
CA ILE A 17 2.54 13.76 -1.16
C ILE A 17 3.81 13.08 -0.63
N GLY A 18 4.14 13.26 0.64
CA GLY A 18 5.29 12.65 1.30
C GLY A 18 5.19 11.12 1.31
N LEU A 19 4.01 10.58 1.67
CA LEU A 19 3.74 9.16 1.68
C LEU A 19 3.87 8.57 0.27
N VAL A 20 3.25 9.20 -0.72
CA VAL A 20 3.31 8.75 -2.12
C VAL A 20 4.75 8.77 -2.63
N ARG A 21 5.51 9.83 -2.36
CA ARG A 21 6.91 9.93 -2.76
C ARG A 21 7.76 8.78 -2.20
N HIS A 22 7.67 8.51 -0.90
CA HIS A 22 8.42 7.42 -0.28
C HIS A 22 8.02 6.06 -0.86
N SER A 23 6.73 5.80 -1.00
CA SER A 23 6.21 4.55 -1.57
C SER A 23 6.68 4.33 -3.02
N LEU A 24 6.78 5.39 -3.83
CA LEU A 24 7.27 5.30 -5.21
C LEU A 24 8.77 5.00 -5.27
N ILE A 25 9.57 5.59 -4.38
CA ILE A 25 11.01 5.30 -4.27
C ILE A 25 11.20 3.84 -3.86
N GLU A 26 10.50 3.40 -2.81
CA GLU A 26 10.59 2.02 -2.32
C GLU A 26 10.11 1.01 -3.36
N ARG A 27 9.07 1.32 -4.13
CA ARG A 27 8.58 0.47 -5.23
C ARG A 27 9.70 0.11 -6.21
N GLU A 28 10.48 1.08 -6.66
CA GLU A 28 11.60 0.83 -7.60
C GLU A 28 12.79 0.15 -6.92
N THR A 29 13.03 0.45 -5.64
CA THR A 29 14.05 -0.22 -4.84
C THR A 29 13.74 -1.70 -4.71
N LEU A 30 12.50 -2.03 -4.33
CA LEU A 30 12.03 -3.41 -4.20
C LEU A 30 12.02 -4.16 -5.54
N LEU A 31 11.63 -3.51 -6.62
CA LEU A 31 11.67 -4.09 -7.97
C LEU A 31 13.10 -4.48 -8.36
N LYS A 32 14.10 -3.66 -8.01
CA LYS A 32 15.52 -3.98 -8.24
C LYS A 32 16.02 -5.12 -7.37
N MET A 33 15.63 -5.13 -6.09
CA MET A 33 16.10 -6.12 -5.13
C MET A 33 15.49 -7.50 -5.36
N MET A 34 14.26 -7.55 -5.87
CA MET A 34 13.47 -8.77 -6.01
C MET A 34 12.97 -9.02 -7.44
N PRO A 35 13.85 -8.98 -8.47
CA PRO A 35 13.42 -9.13 -9.87
C PRO A 35 12.88 -10.53 -10.20
N HIS A 36 13.12 -11.51 -9.33
CA HIS A 36 12.67 -12.90 -9.48
C HIS A 36 11.26 -13.15 -8.93
N ILE A 37 10.66 -12.16 -8.25
CA ILE A 37 9.30 -12.25 -7.67
C ILE A 37 8.48 -10.99 -7.85
N SER A 38 8.99 -10.00 -8.59
CA SER A 38 8.26 -8.78 -8.89
C SER A 38 8.51 -8.32 -10.33
N TRP A 39 7.46 -7.80 -10.97
CA TRP A 39 7.50 -7.39 -12.39
C TRP A 39 6.77 -6.08 -12.60
N PRO A 40 7.23 -5.23 -13.55
CA PRO A 40 6.46 -4.09 -14.00
C PRO A 40 5.07 -4.53 -14.50
N MET A 41 4.04 -3.78 -14.10
CA MET A 41 2.67 -3.99 -14.57
C MET A 41 2.07 -2.66 -15.01
N ARG A 42 1.37 -2.68 -16.14
CA ARG A 42 0.65 -1.52 -16.67
C ARG A 42 -0.81 -1.56 -16.25
N PHE A 43 -1.31 -0.42 -15.83
CA PHE A 43 -2.69 -0.23 -15.41
C PHE A 43 -3.37 0.78 -16.32
N VAL A 44 -4.58 0.45 -16.76
CA VAL A 44 -5.39 1.30 -17.61
C VAL A 44 -6.57 1.84 -16.83
N ILE A 45 -6.69 3.15 -16.76
CA ILE A 45 -7.84 3.86 -16.16
C ILE A 45 -8.71 4.37 -17.30
N PRO A 46 -9.82 3.68 -17.63
CA PRO A 46 -10.77 4.17 -18.64
C PRO A 46 -11.40 5.48 -18.15
N TYR A 47 -11.48 6.46 -19.03
CA TYR A 47 -12.06 7.76 -18.71
C TYR A 47 -13.38 7.99 -19.47
N HIS A 48 -14.34 8.60 -18.81
CA HIS A 48 -15.52 9.20 -19.42
C HIS A 48 -15.91 10.50 -18.69
N GLU A 49 -16.62 11.37 -19.35
CA GLU A 49 -16.92 12.73 -18.86
C GLU A 49 -17.77 12.75 -17.57
N ASP A 50 -18.53 11.70 -17.31
CA ASP A 50 -19.36 11.59 -16.11
C ASP A 50 -18.61 11.02 -14.89
N MET A 51 -17.29 10.80 -14.99
CA MET A 51 -16.52 10.34 -13.84
C MET A 51 -16.64 11.30 -12.67
N ARG A 52 -16.90 10.71 -11.47
CA ARG A 52 -17.05 11.46 -10.24
C ARG A 52 -16.03 10.98 -9.21
N PHE A 53 -15.79 11.80 -8.22
CA PHE A 53 -15.08 11.37 -7.02
C PHE A 53 -15.95 10.35 -6.26
N GLU A 54 -15.35 9.27 -5.80
CA GLU A 54 -16.05 8.23 -5.03
C GLU A 54 -16.45 8.68 -3.63
N SER A 55 -15.70 9.65 -3.08
CA SER A 55 -15.91 10.23 -1.75
C SER A 55 -15.50 11.70 -1.74
N GLU A 56 -15.92 12.42 -0.69
CA GLU A 56 -15.42 13.76 -0.44
C GLU A 56 -13.94 13.69 -0.02
N THR A 57 -13.06 14.15 -0.89
CA THR A 57 -11.63 14.29 -0.63
C THR A 57 -11.26 15.77 -0.51
N PRO A 58 -10.12 16.14 0.12
CA PRO A 58 -9.64 17.52 0.12
C PRO A 58 -9.53 18.11 -1.29
N THR A 59 -9.07 17.31 -2.26
CA THR A 59 -9.00 17.72 -3.67
C THR A 59 -10.38 18.01 -4.24
N SER A 60 -11.39 17.17 -3.99
CA SER A 60 -12.76 17.40 -4.49
C SER A 60 -13.40 18.62 -3.85
N ARG A 61 -13.14 18.90 -2.58
CA ARG A 61 -13.59 20.11 -1.88
C ARG A 61 -12.94 21.36 -2.47
N LEU A 62 -11.62 21.36 -2.65
CA LEU A 62 -10.90 22.47 -3.27
C LEU A 62 -11.44 22.74 -4.68
N LEU A 63 -11.61 21.71 -5.49
CA LEU A 63 -12.16 21.82 -6.85
C LEU A 63 -13.58 22.43 -6.83
N SER A 64 -14.42 22.04 -5.88
CA SER A 64 -15.79 22.55 -5.77
C SER A 64 -15.86 24.02 -5.38
N ILE A 65 -14.84 24.54 -4.71
CA ILE A 65 -14.72 25.97 -4.37
C ILE A 65 -14.21 26.77 -5.57
N VAL A 66 -13.16 26.28 -6.23
CA VAL A 66 -12.50 26.98 -7.35
C VAL A 66 -13.31 26.89 -8.63
N MET A 67 -14.01 25.76 -8.86
CA MET A 67 -14.82 25.48 -10.04
C MET A 67 -16.19 24.93 -9.64
N PRO A 68 -17.12 25.75 -9.16
CA PRO A 68 -18.43 25.29 -8.66
C PRO A 68 -19.25 24.49 -9.69
N TRP A 69 -19.09 24.81 -10.98
CA TRP A 69 -19.76 24.11 -12.10
C TRP A 69 -19.24 22.68 -12.34
N MET A 70 -18.07 22.33 -11.77
CA MET A 70 -17.48 20.98 -11.85
C MET A 70 -17.69 20.15 -10.59
N ARG A 71 -18.57 20.59 -9.70
CA ARG A 71 -18.78 19.95 -8.39
C ARG A 71 -19.02 18.44 -8.50
N GLY A 72 -18.18 17.68 -7.84
CA GLY A 72 -18.22 16.21 -7.80
C GLY A 72 -17.72 15.53 -9.07
N ARG A 73 -17.42 16.24 -10.16
CA ARG A 73 -16.84 15.66 -11.38
C ARG A 73 -15.32 15.52 -11.25
N ARG A 74 -14.78 14.48 -11.90
CA ARG A 74 -13.34 14.23 -11.97
C ARG A 74 -12.85 14.51 -13.40
N PRO A 75 -12.37 15.75 -13.68
CA PRO A 75 -11.97 16.12 -15.03
C PRO A 75 -10.67 15.40 -15.44
N ASP A 76 -10.48 15.19 -16.73
CA ASP A 76 -9.32 14.48 -17.28
C ASP A 76 -7.98 15.17 -17.00
N TRP A 77 -7.95 16.52 -17.02
CA TRP A 77 -6.74 17.27 -16.70
C TRP A 77 -6.27 17.02 -15.26
N LEU A 78 -7.20 16.81 -14.31
CA LEU A 78 -6.86 16.50 -12.92
C LEU A 78 -6.25 15.09 -12.80
N ILE A 79 -6.79 14.11 -13.55
CA ILE A 79 -6.20 12.78 -13.62
C ILE A 79 -4.80 12.84 -14.22
N ARG A 80 -4.62 13.60 -15.31
CA ARG A 80 -3.31 13.81 -15.93
C ARG A 80 -2.31 14.46 -14.98
N LEU A 81 -2.73 15.49 -14.23
CA LEU A 81 -1.89 16.15 -13.22
C LEU A 81 -1.49 15.16 -12.11
N GLY A 82 -2.46 14.39 -11.60
CA GLY A 82 -2.19 13.36 -10.59
C GLY A 82 -1.20 12.32 -11.06
N LEU A 83 -1.36 11.83 -12.29
CA LEU A 83 -0.44 10.85 -12.89
C LEU A 83 0.94 11.45 -13.22
N PHE A 84 1.00 12.70 -13.65
CA PHE A 84 2.28 13.42 -13.84
C PHE A 84 3.03 13.56 -12.50
N LEU A 85 2.33 13.92 -11.42
CA LEU A 85 2.92 13.95 -10.09
C LEU A 85 3.37 12.56 -9.65
N TYR A 86 2.55 11.54 -9.89
CA TYR A 86 2.89 10.15 -9.58
C TYR A 86 4.16 9.68 -10.30
N ASP A 87 4.34 10.04 -11.56
CA ASP A 87 5.55 9.73 -12.31
C ASP A 87 6.79 10.49 -11.80
N SER A 88 6.59 11.72 -11.33
CA SER A 88 7.71 12.64 -11.03
C SER A 88 8.20 12.50 -9.58
N LEU A 89 7.30 12.27 -8.62
CA LEU A 89 7.60 12.29 -7.19
C LEU A 89 8.61 11.23 -6.74
N GLY A 90 8.60 10.05 -7.35
CA GLY A 90 9.50 8.94 -7.01
C GLY A 90 10.84 8.97 -7.74
N GLY A 91 11.07 9.93 -8.63
CA GLY A 91 12.28 9.96 -9.47
C GLY A 91 12.40 8.72 -10.35
N ARG A 92 11.32 8.33 -10.99
CA ARG A 92 11.16 7.15 -11.85
C ARG A 92 12.40 6.87 -12.72
N LYS A 93 12.95 5.64 -12.63
CA LYS A 93 14.17 5.23 -13.34
C LYS A 93 13.95 4.00 -14.22
N ILE A 94 13.08 3.07 -13.82
CA ILE A 94 12.89 1.76 -14.45
C ILE A 94 11.56 1.69 -15.17
N LEU A 95 10.49 2.13 -14.50
CA LEU A 95 9.13 1.95 -14.99
C LEU A 95 8.79 2.90 -16.15
N PRO A 96 8.01 2.46 -17.17
CA PRO A 96 7.55 3.34 -18.25
C PRO A 96 6.69 4.49 -17.73
N PRO A 97 6.69 5.65 -18.41
CA PRO A 97 5.87 6.79 -18.06
C PRO A 97 4.39 6.53 -18.24
N THR A 98 3.60 7.37 -17.57
CA THR A 98 2.17 7.50 -17.86
C THR A 98 1.96 7.98 -19.29
N GLN A 99 0.97 7.40 -19.95
CA GLN A 99 0.53 7.83 -21.28
C GLN A 99 -0.99 7.86 -21.39
N GLN A 100 -1.48 8.65 -22.34
CA GLN A 100 -2.89 8.66 -22.70
C GLN A 100 -3.11 7.70 -23.86
N LEU A 101 -4.17 6.89 -23.79
CA LEU A 101 -4.55 5.92 -24.81
C LEU A 101 -5.83 6.37 -25.52
N ASP A 102 -5.88 6.19 -26.86
CA ASP A 102 -7.11 6.20 -27.63
C ASP A 102 -7.66 4.77 -27.71
N LEU A 103 -8.66 4.48 -26.88
CA LEU A 103 -9.24 3.14 -26.73
C LEU A 103 -9.97 2.63 -28.00
N ARG A 104 -10.20 3.50 -28.99
CA ARG A 104 -10.77 3.09 -30.28
C ARG A 104 -9.74 2.36 -31.15
N LYS A 105 -8.44 2.53 -30.84
CA LYS A 105 -7.32 2.00 -31.62
C LYS A 105 -6.43 1.08 -30.80
N ASP A 106 -6.49 1.20 -29.48
CA ASP A 106 -5.66 0.44 -28.55
C ASP A 106 -6.31 -0.90 -28.19
N VAL A 107 -5.49 -1.93 -28.00
CA VAL A 107 -5.95 -3.26 -27.61
C VAL A 107 -6.71 -3.25 -26.27
N ALA A 108 -6.36 -2.35 -25.36
CA ALA A 108 -7.06 -2.18 -24.08
C ALA A 108 -8.53 -1.80 -24.26
N GLY A 109 -8.91 -1.20 -25.40
CA GLY A 109 -10.29 -0.85 -25.72
C GLY A 109 -11.15 -2.04 -26.13
N ALA A 110 -10.54 -3.12 -26.58
CA ALA A 110 -11.27 -4.28 -27.12
C ALA A 110 -12.19 -4.98 -26.09
N VAL A 111 -11.86 -4.89 -24.82
CA VAL A 111 -12.62 -5.49 -23.69
C VAL A 111 -13.52 -4.49 -22.97
N LEU A 112 -13.53 -3.23 -23.40
CA LEU A 112 -14.29 -2.16 -22.75
C LEU A 112 -15.56 -1.82 -23.55
N LYS A 113 -16.53 -1.24 -22.86
CA LYS A 113 -17.75 -0.74 -23.53
C LYS A 113 -17.38 0.39 -24.50
N PRO A 114 -18.05 0.51 -25.68
CA PRO A 114 -17.73 1.52 -26.72
C PRO A 114 -17.78 2.99 -26.25
N ARG A 115 -18.46 3.27 -25.14
CA ARG A 115 -18.48 4.61 -24.53
C ARG A 115 -17.14 5.10 -24.02
N TYR A 116 -16.20 4.18 -23.73
CA TYR A 116 -14.86 4.53 -23.29
C TYR A 116 -13.97 4.72 -24.52
N THR A 117 -13.70 5.94 -24.88
CA THR A 117 -12.87 6.29 -26.05
C THR A 117 -11.46 6.69 -25.67
N LYS A 118 -11.23 6.97 -24.37
CA LYS A 118 -9.98 7.49 -23.83
C LYS A 118 -9.62 6.77 -22.53
N ALA A 119 -8.34 6.56 -22.30
CA ALA A 119 -7.83 6.06 -21.03
C ALA A 119 -6.49 6.71 -20.68
N PHE A 120 -6.07 6.53 -19.43
CA PHE A 120 -4.72 6.81 -18.95
C PHE A 120 -4.09 5.49 -18.54
N GLU A 121 -2.87 5.27 -18.99
CA GLU A 121 -2.08 4.11 -18.64
C GLU A 121 -0.91 4.54 -17.75
N TYR A 122 -0.68 3.84 -16.65
CA TYR A 122 0.43 4.10 -15.73
C TYR A 122 1.06 2.80 -15.26
N SER A 123 2.19 2.88 -14.57
CA SER A 123 2.95 1.71 -14.12
C SER A 123 2.94 1.56 -12.62
N ASP A 124 2.77 0.33 -12.17
CA ASP A 124 3.14 -0.15 -10.86
C ASP A 124 3.87 -1.51 -11.00
N CYS A 125 4.04 -2.25 -9.91
CA CYS A 125 4.70 -3.55 -9.95
C CYS A 125 3.78 -4.63 -9.36
N TRP A 126 3.61 -5.71 -10.09
CA TRP A 126 3.06 -6.92 -9.52
C TRP A 126 4.13 -7.64 -8.68
N VAL A 127 3.73 -8.34 -7.62
CA VAL A 127 4.63 -9.05 -6.73
C VAL A 127 3.99 -10.32 -6.17
N GLU A 128 4.80 -11.36 -5.99
CA GLU A 128 4.43 -12.54 -5.19
C GLU A 128 4.54 -12.21 -3.70
N ASP A 129 3.49 -11.62 -3.13
CA ASP A 129 3.46 -11.10 -1.77
C ASP A 129 3.77 -12.16 -0.70
N ALA A 130 3.28 -13.38 -0.86
CA ALA A 130 3.60 -14.48 0.06
C ALA A 130 5.10 -14.81 0.07
N ARG A 131 5.75 -14.79 -1.10
CA ARG A 131 7.21 -15.00 -1.19
C ARG A 131 7.99 -13.85 -0.59
N VAL A 132 7.52 -12.60 -0.71
CA VAL A 132 8.14 -11.46 -0.03
C VAL A 132 8.18 -11.70 1.47
N VAL A 133 7.08 -12.14 2.08
CA VAL A 133 7.03 -12.43 3.52
C VAL A 133 7.99 -13.55 3.89
N ALA A 134 7.97 -14.66 3.14
CA ALA A 134 8.84 -15.80 3.40
C ALA A 134 10.34 -15.44 3.28
N LEU A 135 10.71 -14.66 2.25
CA LEU A 135 12.10 -14.25 2.04
C LEU A 135 12.58 -13.24 3.10
N ASN A 136 11.71 -12.30 3.52
CA ASN A 136 12.05 -11.38 4.60
C ASN A 136 12.24 -12.12 5.94
N ALA A 137 11.39 -13.10 6.24
CA ALA A 137 11.54 -13.95 7.42
C ALA A 137 12.87 -14.72 7.36
N ARG A 138 13.19 -15.31 6.22
CA ARG A 138 14.43 -16.03 5.99
C ARG A 138 15.67 -15.15 6.13
N ASP A 139 15.68 -13.97 5.53
CA ASP A 139 16.79 -13.01 5.68
C ASP A 139 16.97 -12.57 7.13
N ALA A 140 15.87 -12.39 7.87
CA ALA A 140 15.93 -12.06 9.28
C ALA A 140 16.56 -13.22 10.10
N GLU A 141 16.20 -14.47 9.84
CA GLU A 141 16.79 -15.64 10.48
C GLU A 141 18.30 -15.77 10.20
N GLU A 142 18.71 -15.56 8.96
CA GLU A 142 20.12 -15.58 8.55
C GLU A 142 20.94 -14.48 9.25
N ARG A 143 20.28 -13.41 9.71
CA ARG A 143 20.87 -12.33 10.53
C ARG A 143 20.73 -12.53 12.03
N GLY A 144 20.27 -13.69 12.48
CA GLY A 144 20.19 -14.08 13.89
C GLY A 144 18.85 -13.76 14.57
N ALA A 145 17.81 -13.39 13.84
CA ALA A 145 16.47 -13.31 14.41
C ALA A 145 15.87 -14.71 14.62
N THR A 146 15.01 -14.85 15.61
CA THR A 146 14.19 -16.06 15.79
C THR A 146 12.81 -15.79 15.25
N VAL A 147 12.43 -16.50 14.18
CA VAL A 147 11.09 -16.45 13.60
C VAL A 147 10.27 -17.61 14.13
N LEU A 148 9.14 -17.31 14.76
CA LEU A 148 8.26 -18.30 15.39
C LEU A 148 6.91 -18.25 14.65
N THR A 149 6.70 -19.21 13.77
CA THR A 149 5.39 -19.45 13.18
C THR A 149 4.49 -20.20 14.15
N ARG A 150 3.16 -20.10 13.97
CA ARG A 150 2.15 -20.76 14.82
C ARG A 150 2.32 -20.48 16.31
N THR A 151 2.83 -19.29 16.62
CA THR A 151 3.08 -18.87 18.00
C THR A 151 2.36 -17.55 18.27
N GLU A 152 1.46 -17.57 19.23
CA GLU A 152 0.69 -16.42 19.65
C GLU A 152 1.34 -15.72 20.83
N VAL A 153 1.33 -14.39 20.83
CA VAL A 153 1.67 -13.58 22.01
C VAL A 153 0.40 -13.39 22.83
N VAL A 154 0.20 -14.24 23.82
CA VAL A 154 -1.03 -14.22 24.63
C VAL A 154 -1.01 -13.13 25.70
N LYS A 155 0.17 -12.70 26.15
CA LYS A 155 0.33 -11.67 27.18
C LYS A 155 1.67 -10.98 27.07
N ALA A 156 1.71 -9.67 27.32
CA ALA A 156 2.95 -8.94 27.49
C ALA A 156 2.81 -7.88 28.58
N ASN A 157 3.70 -7.89 29.56
CA ASN A 157 3.69 -6.96 30.69
C ASN A 157 5.04 -6.26 30.81
N ALA A 158 5.01 -4.96 31.08
CA ALA A 158 6.21 -4.21 31.42
C ALA A 158 6.62 -4.54 32.86
N VAL A 159 7.86 -4.96 33.05
CA VAL A 159 8.44 -5.31 34.36
C VAL A 159 9.84 -4.76 34.44
N SER A 160 10.09 -3.82 35.37
CA SER A 160 11.42 -3.29 35.65
C SER A 160 12.23 -2.82 34.43
N GLY A 161 11.56 -2.08 33.52
CA GLY A 161 12.19 -1.53 32.29
C GLY A 161 12.36 -2.51 31.13
N ALA A 162 11.83 -3.73 31.25
CA ALA A 162 11.78 -4.74 30.20
C ALA A 162 10.35 -5.25 30.04
N TRP A 163 10.12 -6.04 29.00
CA TRP A 163 8.86 -6.72 28.77
C TRP A 163 8.99 -8.20 29.07
N ARG A 164 8.05 -8.73 29.85
CA ARG A 164 7.82 -10.17 30.00
C ARG A 164 6.71 -10.56 29.05
N VAL A 165 7.02 -11.41 28.09
CA VAL A 165 6.13 -11.80 27.00
C VAL A 165 5.84 -13.29 27.11
N THR A 166 4.55 -13.64 27.20
CA THR A 166 4.09 -15.02 27.23
C THR A 166 3.70 -15.45 25.81
N LEU A 167 4.33 -16.49 25.33
CA LEU A 167 4.11 -17.08 24.02
C LEU A 167 3.39 -18.42 24.18
N GLN A 168 2.45 -18.70 23.28
CA GLN A 168 1.74 -19.98 23.21
C GLN A 168 1.86 -20.57 21.81
N ASP A 169 2.29 -21.83 21.75
CA ASP A 169 2.23 -22.60 20.51
C ASP A 169 0.76 -22.92 20.18
N SER A 170 0.33 -22.59 18.99
CA SER A 170 -1.08 -22.77 18.56
C SER A 170 -1.45 -24.21 18.25
N GLU A 171 -0.47 -25.12 18.10
CA GLU A 171 -0.72 -26.53 17.80
C GLU A 171 -0.64 -27.39 19.07
N THR A 172 0.40 -27.19 19.89
CA THR A 172 0.62 -27.99 21.10
C THR A 172 -0.04 -27.39 22.34
N GLY A 173 -0.26 -26.08 22.35
CA GLY A 173 -0.72 -25.33 23.51
C GLY A 173 0.40 -25.00 24.51
N ASP A 174 1.63 -25.39 24.23
CA ASP A 174 2.77 -25.14 25.10
C ASP A 174 3.01 -23.65 25.34
N ILE A 175 3.26 -23.29 26.58
CA ILE A 175 3.48 -21.92 27.01
C ILE A 175 4.94 -21.74 27.39
N ARG A 176 5.55 -20.63 26.91
CA ARG A 176 6.88 -20.19 27.33
C ARG A 176 6.93 -18.69 27.56
N GLU A 177 7.82 -18.26 28.43
CA GLU A 177 8.06 -16.84 28.67
C GLU A 177 9.40 -16.41 28.09
N VAL A 178 9.42 -15.20 27.52
CA VAL A 178 10.63 -14.54 27.02
C VAL A 178 10.70 -13.12 27.57
N GLN A 179 11.91 -12.60 27.69
CA GLN A 179 12.13 -11.20 28.06
C GLN A 179 12.57 -10.40 26.83
N ALA A 180 12.03 -9.20 26.67
CA ALA A 180 12.35 -8.31 25.56
C ALA A 180 12.57 -6.87 26.08
N ARG A 181 13.49 -6.15 25.47
CA ARG A 181 13.68 -4.72 25.76
C ARG A 181 12.55 -3.86 25.19
N MET A 182 11.95 -4.30 24.12
CA MET A 182 10.88 -3.59 23.39
C MET A 182 9.93 -4.60 22.78
N VAL A 183 8.66 -4.22 22.67
CA VAL A 183 7.63 -4.94 21.90
C VAL A 183 7.18 -4.05 20.75
N VAL A 184 7.19 -4.58 19.54
CA VAL A 184 6.68 -3.90 18.34
C VAL A 184 5.39 -4.60 17.92
N ASN A 185 4.27 -3.87 18.01
CA ASN A 185 3.00 -4.36 17.55
C ASN A 185 2.83 -4.06 16.04
N ALA A 186 3.04 -5.06 15.21
CA ALA A 186 2.89 -5.00 13.76
C ALA A 186 1.74 -5.90 13.27
N ALA A 187 0.67 -6.06 14.09
CA ALA A 187 -0.42 -6.98 13.85
C ALA A 187 -1.44 -6.51 12.77
N GLY A 188 -1.11 -5.48 11.98
CA GLY A 188 -1.99 -5.01 10.90
C GLY A 188 -3.39 -4.62 11.39
N PRO A 189 -4.49 -5.21 10.84
CA PRO A 189 -5.85 -4.88 11.29
C PRO A 189 -6.15 -5.19 12.76
N TRP A 190 -5.37 -6.08 13.36
CA TRP A 190 -5.53 -6.52 14.76
C TRP A 190 -4.71 -5.70 15.76
N VAL A 191 -4.04 -4.63 15.35
CA VAL A 191 -3.24 -3.77 16.23
C VAL A 191 -4.02 -3.32 17.47
N ALA A 192 -5.26 -2.89 17.33
CA ALA A 192 -6.11 -2.46 18.44
C ALA A 192 -6.43 -3.62 19.41
N GLU A 193 -6.70 -4.79 18.88
CA GLU A 193 -6.96 -5.99 19.68
C GLU A 193 -5.74 -6.39 20.52
N VAL A 194 -4.55 -6.40 19.90
CA VAL A 194 -3.29 -6.67 20.62
C VAL A 194 -3.03 -5.63 21.70
N LEU A 195 -3.28 -4.34 21.46
CA LEU A 195 -3.14 -3.29 22.47
C LEU A 195 -4.05 -3.54 23.67
N HIS A 196 -5.32 -3.85 23.45
CA HIS A 196 -6.30 -4.03 24.53
C HIS A 196 -6.15 -5.37 25.23
N ASN A 197 -6.05 -6.47 24.50
CA ASN A 197 -6.14 -7.81 25.05
C ASN A 197 -4.77 -8.31 25.54
N THR A 198 -3.71 -8.08 24.77
CA THR A 198 -2.37 -8.61 25.05
C THR A 198 -1.51 -7.67 25.88
N LEU A 199 -1.47 -6.40 25.50
CA LEU A 199 -0.62 -5.38 26.16
C LEU A 199 -1.34 -4.64 27.28
N LYS A 200 -2.66 -4.77 27.38
CA LYS A 200 -3.56 -4.08 28.35
C LYS A 200 -3.31 -2.57 28.41
N GLN A 201 -3.03 -1.97 27.28
CA GLN A 201 -2.84 -0.53 27.14
C GLN A 201 -4.08 0.10 26.51
N ASN A 202 -4.62 1.11 27.16
CA ASN A 202 -5.70 1.92 26.59
C ASN A 202 -5.04 2.99 25.69
N SER A 203 -5.21 2.88 24.39
CA SER A 203 -4.87 3.98 23.49
C SER A 203 -5.99 5.01 23.54
N ASN A 204 -5.81 6.09 24.29
CA ASN A 204 -6.61 7.29 24.14
C ASN A 204 -6.14 8.05 22.89
N ARG A 205 -6.48 7.58 21.71
CA ARG A 205 -6.35 8.31 20.45
C ARG A 205 -7.52 8.00 19.52
#